data_9ca6286f3c3571c7c58b5fba088ee853
#
_entry.id   9ca6286f3c3571c7c58b5fba088ee853
#
_cell.length_a   1.000
_cell.length_b   1.000
_cell.length_c   1.000
_cell.angle_alpha   90.00
_cell.angle_beta   90.00
_cell.angle_gamma   90.00
#
_symmetry.space_group_name_H-M   'P 1'
#
loop_
_entity.id
_entity.type
_entity.pdbx_description
1 polymer ?
#
loop_
_entity_poly.entity_id
_entity_poly.type
_entity_poly.pdbx_seq_one_letter_code
_entity_poly.pdbx_strand_id
1 'polypeptide(L)'
;KTVTYAFLYGAGDEKIGHSYDKLLSSQAAKKKGKEIRAAYIDAIDGLDKLLASIKKASERGYIKAIDGRKIMVDSPHKALNYCLQGNSAILAKRWMLINQQNIKELNLCCSQLAFIHDELQFECAHEQSADLCSSLVFSSLAAGEYYNLRIKIDAEAKNGNNWSETH
;
A
#
# COMPACT_ATOMS: atom_id res chain seq x y z
N LYS A 1 5.34 -3.46 -14.10
CA LYS A 1 4.55 -3.87 -12.92
C LYS A 1 5.22 -5.02 -12.17
N THR A 2 5.52 -6.18 -12.82
CA THR A 2 6.14 -7.37 -12.19
C THR A 2 7.50 -7.09 -11.55
N VAL A 3 8.39 -6.36 -12.23
CA VAL A 3 9.72 -5.97 -11.71
C VAL A 3 9.60 -5.09 -10.46
N THR A 4 8.70 -4.10 -10.49
CA THR A 4 8.45 -3.21 -9.34
C THR A 4 8.02 -4.00 -8.11
N TYR A 5 7.05 -4.90 -8.29
CA TYR A 5 6.62 -5.76 -7.18
C TYR A 5 7.74 -6.67 -6.68
N ALA A 6 8.49 -7.30 -7.57
CA ALA A 6 9.63 -8.13 -7.18
C ALA A 6 10.63 -7.33 -6.33
N PHE A 7 10.93 -6.10 -6.71
CA PHE A 7 11.80 -5.20 -5.95
C PHE A 7 11.21 -4.88 -4.56
N LEU A 8 9.96 -4.44 -4.50
CA LEU A 8 9.28 -4.04 -3.25
C LEU A 8 9.13 -5.21 -2.27
N TYR A 9 8.94 -6.43 -2.77
CA TYR A 9 8.88 -7.65 -1.97
C TYR A 9 10.25 -8.23 -1.61
N GLY A 10 11.34 -7.50 -1.88
CA GLY A 10 12.68 -7.89 -1.47
C GLY A 10 13.27 -9.06 -2.25
N ALA A 11 12.82 -9.28 -3.48
CA ALA A 11 13.37 -10.32 -4.34
C ALA A 11 14.86 -10.12 -4.58
N GLY A 12 15.63 -11.21 -4.58
CA GLY A 12 17.04 -11.19 -4.98
C GLY A 12 17.24 -10.84 -6.45
N ASP A 13 18.46 -10.46 -6.83
CA ASP A 13 18.77 -9.96 -8.17
C ASP A 13 18.43 -10.98 -9.26
N GLU A 14 18.64 -12.28 -9.02
CA GLU A 14 18.26 -13.32 -9.98
C GLU A 14 16.76 -13.33 -10.27
N LYS A 15 15.92 -13.22 -9.25
CA LYS A 15 14.46 -13.17 -9.41
C LYS A 15 14.00 -11.89 -10.12
N ILE A 16 14.66 -10.77 -9.87
CA ILE A 16 14.40 -9.51 -10.59
C ILE A 16 14.78 -9.67 -12.06
N GLY A 17 15.94 -10.27 -12.36
CA GLY A 17 16.37 -10.53 -13.72
C GLY A 17 15.41 -11.46 -14.48
N HIS A 18 14.95 -12.54 -13.86
CA HIS A 18 13.95 -13.43 -14.46
C HIS A 18 12.55 -12.80 -14.57
N SER A 19 12.25 -11.78 -13.75
CA SER A 19 11.02 -10.99 -13.91
C SER A 19 11.05 -10.09 -15.14
N TYR A 20 12.25 -9.76 -15.62
CA TYR A 20 12.47 -9.04 -16.87
C TYR A 20 12.45 -9.99 -18.08
N ASP A 21 13.24 -11.07 -18.01
CA ASP A 21 13.30 -12.10 -19.05
C ASP A 21 13.51 -13.48 -18.42
N LYS A 22 12.53 -14.35 -18.57
CA LYS A 22 12.52 -15.71 -18.00
C LYS A 22 13.52 -16.66 -18.65
N LEU A 23 14.01 -16.33 -19.87
CA LEU A 23 14.92 -17.18 -20.63
C LEU A 23 16.40 -16.96 -20.28
N LEU A 24 16.72 -15.97 -19.45
CA LEU A 24 18.09 -15.72 -19.03
C LEU A 24 18.66 -16.89 -18.21
N SER A 25 19.94 -17.19 -18.42
CA SER A 25 20.65 -18.05 -17.49
C SER A 25 20.73 -17.42 -16.10
N SER A 26 20.87 -18.21 -15.03
CA SER A 26 20.99 -17.72 -13.64
C SER A 26 22.02 -16.60 -13.50
N GLN A 27 23.19 -16.75 -14.12
CA GLN A 27 24.25 -15.74 -14.07
C GLN A 27 23.87 -14.44 -14.81
N ALA A 28 23.27 -14.56 -16.00
CA ALA A 28 22.79 -13.42 -16.78
C ALA A 28 21.62 -12.71 -16.04
N ALA A 29 20.72 -13.49 -15.47
CA ALA A 29 19.60 -12.95 -14.67
C ALA A 29 20.09 -12.18 -13.44
N LYS A 30 21.08 -12.70 -12.68
CA LYS A 30 21.69 -11.99 -11.56
C LYS A 30 22.32 -10.66 -11.98
N LYS A 31 23.08 -10.67 -13.09
CA LYS A 31 23.70 -9.45 -13.62
C LYS A 31 22.61 -8.43 -14.02
N LYS A 32 21.63 -8.88 -14.79
CA LYS A 32 20.53 -8.02 -15.25
C LYS A 32 19.69 -7.49 -14.09
N GLY A 33 19.39 -8.32 -13.11
CA GLY A 33 18.65 -7.91 -11.92
C GLY A 33 19.39 -6.87 -11.08
N LYS A 34 20.71 -6.98 -10.96
CA LYS A 34 21.55 -5.97 -10.30
C LYS A 34 21.51 -4.62 -11.03
N GLU A 35 21.60 -4.63 -12.37
CA GLU A 35 21.47 -3.42 -13.19
C GLU A 35 20.09 -2.76 -13.01
N ILE A 36 19.01 -3.57 -13.08
CA ILE A 36 17.63 -3.08 -12.89
C ILE A 36 17.45 -2.49 -11.49
N ARG A 37 17.95 -3.17 -10.45
CA ARG A 37 17.88 -2.67 -9.07
C ARG A 37 18.58 -1.33 -8.92
N ALA A 38 19.79 -1.20 -9.45
CA ALA A 38 20.55 0.04 -9.40
C ALA A 38 19.83 1.18 -10.11
N ALA A 39 19.35 0.94 -11.33
CA ALA A 39 18.59 1.92 -12.10
C ALA A 39 17.27 2.32 -11.41
N TYR A 40 16.60 1.37 -10.75
CA TYR A 40 15.36 1.64 -10.02
C TYR A 40 15.59 2.53 -8.79
N ILE A 41 16.70 2.29 -8.06
CA ILE A 41 17.07 3.10 -6.90
C ILE A 41 17.48 4.51 -7.32
N ASP A 42 18.23 4.62 -8.41
CA ASP A 42 18.71 5.90 -8.96
C ASP A 42 17.56 6.76 -9.52
N ALA A 43 16.55 6.11 -10.11
CA ALA A 43 15.39 6.79 -10.71
C ALA A 43 14.41 7.38 -9.67
N ILE A 44 14.47 6.97 -8.40
CA ILE A 44 13.55 7.43 -7.36
C ILE A 44 14.32 8.20 -6.30
N ASP A 45 14.19 9.52 -6.32
CA ASP A 45 14.88 10.39 -5.38
C ASP A 45 14.60 10.02 -3.91
N GLY A 46 15.66 9.82 -3.13
CA GLY A 46 15.61 9.45 -1.72
C GLY A 46 15.33 7.98 -1.42
N LEU A 47 15.14 7.11 -2.44
CA LEU A 47 14.91 5.68 -2.20
C LEU A 47 16.14 5.00 -1.58
N ASP A 48 17.33 5.38 -1.96
CA ASP A 48 18.60 4.94 -1.37
C ASP A 48 18.65 5.21 0.14
N LYS A 49 18.29 6.43 0.55
CA LYS A 49 18.24 6.87 1.96
C LYS A 49 17.17 6.10 2.74
N LEU A 50 16.00 5.89 2.13
CA LEU A 50 14.93 5.09 2.73
C LEU A 50 15.39 3.65 2.98
N LEU A 51 15.99 3.01 1.97
CA LEU A 51 16.49 1.64 2.09
C LEU A 51 17.56 1.50 3.17
N ALA A 52 18.51 2.44 3.22
CA ALA A 52 19.55 2.48 4.25
C ALA A 52 18.96 2.65 5.66
N SER A 53 17.98 3.54 5.81
CA SER A 53 17.30 3.79 7.08
C SER A 53 16.51 2.58 7.56
N ILE A 54 15.77 1.92 6.66
CA ILE A 54 15.01 0.70 6.96
C ILE A 54 15.96 -0.44 7.35
N LYS A 55 17.06 -0.62 6.61
CA LYS A 55 18.07 -1.64 6.93
C LYS A 55 18.64 -1.43 8.34
N LYS A 56 19.09 -0.20 8.65
CA LYS A 56 19.58 0.14 9.99
C LYS A 56 18.52 -0.07 11.08
N ALA A 57 17.27 0.25 10.80
CA ALA A 57 16.17 0.01 11.74
C ALA A 57 15.91 -1.49 11.94
N SER A 58 15.98 -2.30 10.89
CA SER A 58 15.76 -3.74 10.95
C SER A 58 16.80 -4.49 11.78
N GLU A 59 18.01 -3.96 11.91
CA GLU A 59 19.07 -4.51 12.80
C GLU A 59 18.64 -4.56 14.27
N ARG A 60 17.68 -3.73 14.66
CA ARG A 60 17.06 -3.74 15.99
C ARG A 60 15.90 -4.74 16.13
N GLY A 61 15.59 -5.50 15.07
CA GLY A 61 14.48 -6.45 15.01
C GLY A 61 13.12 -5.82 14.77
N TYR A 62 13.02 -4.51 14.58
CA TYR A 62 11.76 -3.82 14.29
C TYR A 62 11.96 -2.49 13.56
N ILE A 63 10.92 -2.07 12.84
CA ILE A 63 10.78 -0.73 12.26
C ILE A 63 9.61 -0.01 12.94
N LYS A 64 9.66 1.33 12.98
CA LYS A 64 8.55 2.15 13.44
C LYS A 64 7.57 2.40 12.30
N ALA A 65 6.29 2.15 12.57
CA ALA A 65 5.20 2.52 11.69
C ALA A 65 4.83 4.00 11.82
N ILE A 66 3.97 4.48 10.89
CA ILE A 66 3.48 5.88 10.85
C ILE A 66 2.73 6.30 12.11
N ASP A 67 2.12 5.37 12.84
CA ASP A 67 1.43 5.59 14.11
C ASP A 67 2.33 5.34 15.34
N GLY A 68 3.63 5.09 15.13
CA GLY A 68 4.63 4.87 16.17
C GLY A 68 4.74 3.44 16.69
N ARG A 69 3.84 2.53 16.33
CA ARG A 69 3.96 1.12 16.74
C ARG A 69 5.18 0.45 16.14
N LYS A 70 5.61 -0.63 16.79
CA LYS A 70 6.71 -1.46 16.29
C LYS A 70 6.16 -2.53 15.33
N ILE A 71 6.71 -2.58 14.13
CA ILE A 71 6.50 -3.69 13.18
C ILE A 71 7.73 -4.58 13.29
N MET A 72 7.53 -5.80 13.76
CA MET A 72 8.62 -6.76 13.94
C MET A 72 9.16 -7.21 12.57
N VAL A 73 10.48 -7.32 12.46
CA VAL A 73 11.17 -7.69 11.21
C VAL A 73 12.02 -8.92 11.48
N ASP A 74 11.66 -10.03 10.87
CA ASP A 74 12.38 -11.31 10.97
C ASP A 74 13.57 -11.40 9.99
N SER A 75 13.55 -10.57 8.94
CA SER A 75 14.57 -10.57 7.89
C SER A 75 14.77 -9.18 7.30
N PRO A 76 16.02 -8.66 7.28
CA PRO A 76 16.35 -7.36 6.70
C PRO A 76 15.92 -7.23 5.23
N HIS A 77 15.91 -8.33 4.47
CA HIS A 77 15.50 -8.31 3.06
C HIS A 77 14.00 -8.04 2.87
N LYS A 78 13.18 -8.35 3.87
CA LYS A 78 11.73 -8.11 3.87
C LYS A 78 11.34 -6.77 4.51
N ALA A 79 12.30 -6.06 5.11
CA ALA A 79 12.02 -4.89 5.93
C ALA A 79 11.30 -3.77 5.17
N LEU A 80 11.64 -3.55 3.89
CA LEU A 80 10.91 -2.60 3.03
C LEU A 80 9.45 -3.01 2.84
N ASN A 81 9.21 -4.28 2.56
CA ASN A 81 7.86 -4.81 2.40
C ASN A 81 7.04 -4.68 3.69
N TYR A 82 7.61 -5.04 4.84
CA TYR A 82 6.95 -4.84 6.13
C TYR A 82 6.65 -3.36 6.41
N CYS A 83 7.57 -2.45 6.05
CA CYS A 83 7.35 -1.01 6.15
C CYS A 83 6.14 -0.58 5.31
N LEU A 84 6.11 -0.93 4.04
CA LEU A 84 5.06 -0.52 3.11
C LEU A 84 3.71 -1.15 3.48
N GLN A 85 3.64 -2.48 3.61
CA GLN A 85 2.38 -3.17 3.91
C GLN A 85 1.84 -2.81 5.30
N GLY A 86 2.72 -2.73 6.31
CA GLY A 86 2.31 -2.37 7.66
C GLY A 86 1.73 -0.96 7.74
N ASN A 87 2.37 0.00 7.09
CA ASN A 87 1.88 1.38 7.03
C ASN A 87 0.59 1.50 6.19
N SER A 88 0.50 0.78 5.07
CA SER A 88 -0.73 0.73 4.26
C SER A 88 -1.92 0.18 5.06
N ALA A 89 -1.72 -0.88 5.83
CA ALA A 89 -2.77 -1.45 6.68
C ALA A 89 -3.21 -0.47 7.79
N ILE A 90 -2.28 0.29 8.37
CA ILE A 90 -2.60 1.32 9.38
C ILE A 90 -3.40 2.45 8.75
N LEU A 91 -2.98 2.92 7.56
CA LEU A 91 -3.66 3.95 6.81
C LEU A 91 -5.09 3.54 6.42
N ALA A 92 -5.25 2.33 5.87
CA ALA A 92 -6.56 1.80 5.47
C ALA A 92 -7.51 1.66 6.68
N LYS A 93 -7.01 1.24 7.84
CA LYS A 93 -7.83 1.20 9.07
C LYS A 93 -8.21 2.59 9.55
N ARG A 94 -7.35 3.60 9.39
CA ARG A 94 -7.71 4.99 9.68
C ARG A 94 -8.79 5.47 8.72
N TRP A 95 -8.67 5.17 7.44
CA TRP A 95 -9.70 5.45 6.44
C TRP A 95 -11.06 4.88 6.84
N MET A 96 -11.10 3.59 7.21
CA MET A 96 -12.33 2.95 7.72
C MET A 96 -12.94 3.69 8.91
N LEU A 97 -12.11 4.08 9.90
CA LEU A 97 -12.59 4.76 11.10
C LEU A 97 -13.17 6.15 10.80
N ILE A 98 -12.50 6.92 9.95
CA ILE A 98 -12.99 8.25 9.55
C ILE A 98 -14.29 8.10 8.76
N ASN A 99 -14.34 7.17 7.79
CA ASN A 99 -15.56 6.93 7.04
C ASN A 99 -16.72 6.48 7.93
N GLN A 100 -16.48 5.62 8.92
CA GLN A 100 -17.49 5.18 9.88
C GLN A 100 -18.03 6.34 10.73
N GLN A 101 -17.19 7.31 11.05
CA GLN A 101 -17.63 8.52 11.74
C GLN A 101 -18.50 9.38 10.81
N ASN A 102 -18.09 9.62 9.58
CA ASN A 102 -18.85 10.37 8.59
C ASN A 102 -20.22 9.72 8.30
N ILE A 103 -20.27 8.39 8.18
CA ILE A 103 -21.53 7.64 8.02
C ILE A 103 -22.52 7.97 9.14
N LYS A 104 -22.05 8.05 10.38
CA LYS A 104 -22.89 8.40 11.55
C LYS A 104 -23.31 9.86 11.51
N GLU A 105 -22.39 10.78 11.21
CA GLU A 105 -22.66 12.22 11.17
C GLU A 105 -23.64 12.59 10.05
N LEU A 106 -23.52 11.94 8.90
CA LEU A 106 -24.40 12.11 7.74
C LEU A 106 -25.68 11.27 7.82
N ASN A 107 -25.81 10.43 8.85
CA ASN A 107 -26.92 9.50 9.03
C ASN A 107 -27.18 8.61 7.80
N LEU A 108 -26.13 8.06 7.22
CA LEU A 108 -26.22 7.20 6.04
C LEU A 108 -26.71 5.80 6.43
N CYS A 109 -27.70 5.29 5.70
CA CYS A 109 -28.19 3.91 5.82
C CYS A 109 -27.31 2.99 4.94
N CYS A 110 -26.20 2.53 5.51
CA CYS A 110 -25.25 1.67 4.82
C CYS A 110 -24.54 0.73 5.79
N SER A 111 -24.01 -0.38 5.25
CA SER A 111 -23.24 -1.37 6.01
C SER A 111 -21.93 -1.68 5.27
N GLN A 112 -20.84 -1.71 5.99
CA GLN A 112 -19.59 -2.21 5.45
C GLN A 112 -19.65 -3.74 5.36
N LEU A 113 -19.50 -4.28 4.17
CA LEU A 113 -19.56 -5.71 3.89
C LEU A 113 -18.21 -6.38 3.97
N ALA A 114 -17.17 -5.72 3.42
CA ALA A 114 -15.83 -6.28 3.35
C ALA A 114 -14.75 -5.19 3.38
N PHE A 115 -13.55 -5.62 3.78
CA PHE A 115 -12.30 -4.91 3.59
C PHE A 115 -11.31 -5.90 2.95
N ILE A 116 -10.97 -5.68 1.69
CA ILE A 116 -10.14 -6.60 0.90
C ILE A 116 -8.94 -5.82 0.38
N HIS A 117 -7.75 -6.11 0.93
CA HIS A 117 -6.50 -5.42 0.62
C HIS A 117 -6.57 -3.90 0.85
N ASP A 118 -6.84 -3.13 -0.19
CA ASP A 118 -6.92 -1.67 -0.25
C ASP A 118 -8.32 -1.18 -0.66
N GLU A 119 -9.32 -2.07 -0.60
CA GLU A 119 -10.68 -1.82 -1.03
C GLU A 119 -11.69 -2.00 0.10
N LEU A 120 -12.64 -1.06 0.20
CA LEU A 120 -13.79 -1.11 1.10
C LEU A 120 -15.05 -1.38 0.29
N GLN A 121 -15.80 -2.41 0.68
CA GLN A 121 -17.08 -2.76 0.08
C GLN A 121 -18.22 -2.42 1.02
N PHE A 122 -19.24 -1.75 0.47
CA PHE A 122 -20.43 -1.33 1.21
C PHE A 122 -21.70 -1.71 0.45
N GLU A 123 -22.77 -1.93 1.20
CA GLU A 123 -24.14 -1.80 0.71
C GLU A 123 -24.75 -0.52 1.28
N CYS A 124 -25.59 0.14 0.52
CA CYS A 124 -26.29 1.34 0.98
C CYS A 124 -27.64 1.51 0.29
N ALA A 125 -28.50 2.34 0.87
CA ALA A 125 -29.69 2.81 0.19
C ALA A 125 -29.30 3.54 -1.11
N HIS A 126 -30.03 3.25 -2.19
CA HIS A 126 -29.69 3.76 -3.54
C HIS A 126 -29.58 5.29 -3.57
N GLU A 127 -30.48 5.98 -2.88
CA GLU A 127 -30.53 7.44 -2.82
C GLU A 127 -29.34 8.06 -2.11
N GLN A 128 -28.62 7.28 -1.29
CA GLN A 128 -27.46 7.73 -0.49
C GLN A 128 -26.13 7.26 -1.08
N SER A 129 -26.14 6.56 -2.20
CA SER A 129 -24.92 5.99 -2.78
C SER A 129 -23.89 7.07 -3.17
N ALA A 130 -24.33 8.19 -3.69
CA ALA A 130 -23.46 9.31 -4.05
C ALA A 130 -22.79 9.96 -2.81
N ASP A 131 -23.55 10.11 -1.72
CA ASP A 131 -23.03 10.66 -0.46
C ASP A 131 -22.02 9.69 0.18
N LEU A 132 -22.30 8.39 0.15
CA LEU A 132 -21.35 7.38 0.62
C LEU A 132 -20.06 7.36 -0.21
N CYS A 133 -20.17 7.41 -1.55
CA CYS A 133 -19.01 7.50 -2.44
C CYS A 133 -18.15 8.74 -2.11
N SER A 134 -18.80 9.89 -1.94
CA SER A 134 -18.12 11.15 -1.56
C SER A 134 -17.44 11.05 -0.19
N SER A 135 -18.11 10.44 0.78
CA SER A 135 -17.56 10.18 2.12
C SER A 135 -16.34 9.28 2.08
N LEU A 136 -16.37 8.20 1.27
CA LEU A 136 -15.25 7.27 1.12
C LEU A 136 -14.02 7.97 0.55
N VAL A 137 -14.18 8.75 -0.52
CA VAL A 137 -13.07 9.51 -1.13
C VAL A 137 -12.52 10.55 -0.15
N PHE A 138 -13.39 11.34 0.49
CA PHE A 138 -12.97 12.33 1.49
C PHE A 138 -12.22 11.69 2.66
N SER A 139 -12.72 10.57 3.15
CA SER A 139 -12.11 9.85 4.28
C SER A 139 -10.71 9.31 3.97
N SER A 140 -10.43 8.94 2.70
CA SER A 140 -9.10 8.51 2.29
C SER A 140 -8.09 9.66 2.34
N LEU A 141 -8.48 10.83 1.84
CA LEU A 141 -7.68 12.06 1.94
C LEU A 141 -7.40 12.41 3.40
N ALA A 142 -8.46 12.44 4.23
CA ALA A 142 -8.36 12.75 5.65
C ALA A 142 -7.49 11.76 6.42
N ALA A 143 -7.46 10.48 6.03
CA ALA A 143 -6.57 9.49 6.62
C ALA A 143 -5.09 9.79 6.33
N GLY A 144 -4.77 10.24 5.12
CA GLY A 144 -3.43 10.69 4.75
C GLY A 144 -3.01 11.93 5.55
N GLU A 145 -3.89 12.91 5.67
CA GLU A 145 -3.67 14.15 6.44
C GLU A 145 -3.48 13.87 7.93
N TYR A 146 -4.25 12.95 8.50
CA TYR A 146 -4.11 12.53 9.90
C TYR A 146 -2.70 12.08 10.26
N TYR A 147 -2.00 11.43 9.33
CA TYR A 147 -0.61 11.00 9.51
C TYR A 147 0.41 11.97 8.93
N ASN A 148 0.01 13.17 8.52
CA ASN A 148 0.87 14.19 7.91
C ASN A 148 1.68 13.64 6.71
N LEU A 149 1.05 12.83 5.86
CA LEU A 149 1.71 12.32 4.67
C LEU A 149 1.96 13.46 3.68
N ARG A 150 3.13 13.45 3.06
CA ARG A 150 3.54 14.49 2.08
C ARG A 150 2.83 14.38 0.73
N ILE A 151 2.16 13.27 0.49
CA ILE A 151 1.36 13.01 -0.70
C ILE A 151 -0.10 12.84 -0.30
N LYS A 152 -1.01 13.22 -1.18
CA LYS A 152 -2.43 12.94 -1.01
C LYS A 152 -2.66 11.45 -1.20
N ILE A 153 -3.42 10.86 -0.29
CA ILE A 153 -3.95 9.52 -0.44
C ILE A 153 -5.34 9.67 -1.03
N ASP A 154 -5.52 9.14 -2.21
CA ASP A 154 -6.76 9.23 -2.96
C ASP A 154 -7.42 7.85 -3.08
N ALA A 155 -8.72 7.85 -3.36
CA ALA A 155 -9.51 6.66 -3.62
C ALA A 155 -10.47 6.91 -4.79
N GLU A 156 -10.76 5.87 -5.54
CA GLU A 156 -11.82 5.85 -6.53
C GLU A 156 -13.03 5.12 -5.95
N ALA A 157 -14.20 5.73 -6.02
CA ALA A 157 -15.44 5.08 -5.61
C ALA A 157 -16.27 4.71 -6.84
N LYS A 158 -16.74 3.47 -6.90
CA LYS A 158 -17.64 2.96 -7.93
C LYS A 158 -18.96 2.55 -7.30
N ASN A 159 -20.04 2.77 -8.02
CA ASN A 159 -21.39 2.38 -7.64
C ASN A 159 -21.96 1.39 -8.65
N GLY A 160 -22.66 0.37 -8.18
CA GLY A 160 -23.28 -0.64 -9.00
C GLY A 160 -24.33 -1.41 -8.20
N ASN A 161 -25.18 -2.17 -8.87
CA ASN A 161 -26.24 -2.98 -8.25
C ASN A 161 -25.70 -4.29 -7.66
N ASN A 162 -24.50 -4.66 -7.99
CA ASN A 162 -23.85 -5.88 -7.52
C ASN A 162 -22.32 -5.75 -7.62
N TRP A 163 -21.60 -6.67 -6.99
CA TRP A 163 -20.14 -6.72 -6.96
C TRP A 163 -19.49 -6.67 -8.36
N SER A 164 -20.06 -7.38 -9.32
CA SER A 164 -19.52 -7.45 -10.69
C SER A 164 -19.49 -6.11 -11.42
N GLU A 165 -20.36 -5.18 -11.04
CA GLU A 165 -20.44 -3.85 -11.65
C GLU A 165 -19.43 -2.86 -11.05
N THR A 166 -18.86 -3.19 -9.89
CA THR A 166 -17.87 -2.35 -9.20
C THR A 166 -16.41 -2.80 -9.43
N HIS A 167 -16.19 -3.92 -10.14
CA HIS A 167 -14.88 -4.52 -10.43
C HIS A 167 -14.47 -4.53 -11.89
#